data_9aa5482693d19de6e982feb1181af8d0
#
_entry.id   9aa5482693d19de6e982feb1181af8d0
#
_cell.length_a   1.000
_cell.length_b   1.000
_cell.length_c   1.000
_cell.angle_alpha   90.00
_cell.angle_beta   90.00
_cell.angle_gamma   90.00
#
_symmetry.space_group_name_H-M   'P 1'
#
loop_
_entity.id
_entity.type
_entity.pdbx_description
1 polymer ?
#
loop_
_entity_poly.entity_id
_entity_poly.type
_entity_poly.pdbx_seq_one_letter_code
_entity_poly.pdbx_strand_id
1 'polypeptide(L)'
;MRKKTKICLGCLREISLYDSVCPFCGFDPIKVKSPRYLRAGTRLLDRYLVGRELGEGGFGITYVGYDTRQKRPVAVKEYFPAHIASRDTTSGRSQDVICFDGKDGKFFQSGLERFKKEGKTLEKASSCDSVIQVYDYLEENKTAYIVMEYVPGITVQQRVERQGVFTPEEMLLVVKPLMNDLQKLHEKGML
;
A
#
# COMPACT_ATOMS: atom_id res chain seq x y z
N MET A 1 -4.68 -25.66 -26.04
CA MET A 1 -4.45 -24.20 -26.11
C MET A 1 -4.29 -23.66 -24.70
N ARG A 2 -3.16 -23.03 -24.35
CA ARG A 2 -3.03 -22.35 -23.04
C ARG A 2 -3.97 -21.13 -23.01
N LYS A 3 -4.88 -21.08 -22.04
CA LYS A 3 -5.73 -19.89 -21.83
C LYS A 3 -4.82 -18.69 -21.52
N LYS A 4 -4.95 -17.62 -22.28
CA LYS A 4 -4.25 -16.37 -21.97
C LYS A 4 -4.88 -15.73 -20.75
N THR A 5 -4.09 -15.55 -19.69
CA THR A 5 -4.57 -15.03 -18.39
C THR A 5 -3.79 -13.77 -17.98
N LYS A 6 -4.37 -13.02 -17.06
CA LYS A 6 -3.77 -11.86 -16.38
C LYS A 6 -4.14 -11.87 -14.91
N ILE A 7 -3.37 -11.13 -14.09
CA ILE A 7 -3.70 -10.93 -12.68
C ILE A 7 -4.72 -9.80 -12.55
N CYS A 8 -5.78 -10.03 -11.81
CA CYS A 8 -6.73 -9.00 -11.42
C CYS A 8 -6.07 -8.03 -10.44
N LEU A 9 -6.01 -6.75 -10.78
CA LEU A 9 -5.43 -5.71 -9.93
C LEU A 9 -6.35 -5.27 -8.75
N GLY A 10 -7.48 -5.94 -8.57
CA GLY A 10 -8.39 -5.74 -7.44
C GLY A 10 -8.22 -6.82 -6.36
N CYS A 11 -8.17 -8.11 -6.73
CA CYS A 11 -8.12 -9.23 -5.79
C CYS A 11 -6.95 -10.19 -6.01
N LEU A 12 -6.07 -9.89 -6.96
CA LEU A 12 -4.86 -10.64 -7.32
C LEU A 12 -5.11 -12.08 -7.82
N ARG A 13 -6.36 -12.47 -8.05
CA ARG A 13 -6.68 -13.75 -8.69
C ARG A 13 -6.35 -13.70 -10.18
N GLU A 14 -6.00 -14.85 -10.72
CA GLU A 14 -5.83 -15.04 -12.16
C GLU A 14 -7.21 -15.01 -12.86
N ILE A 15 -7.33 -14.19 -13.91
CA ILE A 15 -8.54 -14.05 -14.70
C ILE A 15 -8.20 -14.15 -16.19
N SER A 16 -9.21 -14.30 -17.04
CA SER A 16 -9.00 -14.28 -18.49
C SER A 16 -8.43 -12.94 -18.95
N LEU A 17 -7.52 -12.97 -19.91
CA LEU A 17 -6.99 -11.73 -20.53
C LEU A 17 -8.10 -10.84 -21.10
N TYR A 18 -9.21 -11.44 -21.52
CA TYR A 18 -10.34 -10.79 -22.16
C TYR A 18 -11.37 -10.21 -21.18
N ASP A 19 -11.27 -10.53 -19.89
CA ASP A 19 -12.17 -9.97 -18.89
C ASP A 19 -11.85 -8.49 -18.65
N SER A 20 -12.78 -7.59 -18.96
CA SER A 20 -12.70 -6.16 -18.67
C SER A 20 -12.96 -5.87 -17.19
N VAL A 21 -13.91 -6.61 -16.60
CA VAL A 21 -14.28 -6.55 -15.18
C VAL A 21 -13.98 -7.91 -14.55
N CYS A 22 -13.41 -7.90 -13.34
CA CYS A 22 -13.08 -9.14 -12.65
C CYS A 22 -14.33 -9.91 -12.24
N PRO A 23 -14.50 -11.18 -12.65
CA PRO A 23 -15.68 -11.98 -12.29
C PRO A 23 -15.74 -12.35 -10.80
N PHE A 24 -14.61 -12.24 -10.08
CA PHE A 24 -14.55 -12.62 -8.66
C PHE A 24 -14.80 -11.46 -7.71
N CYS A 25 -14.34 -10.25 -8.04
CA CYS A 25 -14.40 -9.10 -7.12
C CYS A 25 -15.06 -7.85 -7.72
N GLY A 26 -15.50 -7.92 -8.99
CA GLY A 26 -16.13 -6.79 -9.66
C GLY A 26 -15.20 -5.61 -9.96
N PHE A 27 -13.88 -5.76 -9.78
CA PHE A 27 -12.94 -4.68 -10.04
C PHE A 27 -12.86 -4.36 -11.53
N ASP A 28 -13.10 -3.10 -11.85
CA ASP A 28 -12.94 -2.52 -13.17
C ASP A 28 -11.73 -1.57 -13.15
N PRO A 29 -10.63 -1.90 -13.85
CA PRO A 29 -9.42 -1.08 -13.86
C PRO A 29 -9.58 0.27 -14.54
N ILE A 30 -10.63 0.47 -15.35
CA ILE A 30 -10.89 1.73 -16.05
C ILE A 30 -11.68 2.69 -15.15
N LYS A 31 -12.45 2.17 -14.21
CA LYS A 31 -13.28 2.96 -13.32
C LYS A 31 -12.43 3.67 -12.26
N VAL A 32 -12.11 4.93 -12.51
CA VAL A 32 -11.35 5.76 -11.55
C VAL A 32 -12.27 6.21 -10.43
N LYS A 33 -11.95 5.85 -9.18
CA LYS A 33 -12.71 6.27 -7.98
C LYS A 33 -12.38 7.70 -7.55
N SER A 34 -11.15 8.11 -7.69
CA SER A 34 -10.68 9.45 -7.33
C SER A 34 -9.49 9.84 -8.21
N PRO A 35 -9.42 11.09 -8.67
CA PRO A 35 -8.28 11.58 -9.44
C PRO A 35 -6.97 11.60 -8.62
N ARG A 36 -7.06 11.50 -7.30
CA ARG A 36 -5.88 11.41 -6.40
C ARG A 36 -5.19 10.05 -6.46
N TYR A 37 -5.91 9.00 -6.85
CA TYR A 37 -5.35 7.65 -6.86
C TYR A 37 -4.51 7.40 -8.10
N LEU A 38 -3.45 6.60 -7.95
CA LEU A 38 -2.75 6.03 -9.08
C LEU A 38 -3.72 5.22 -9.94
N ARG A 39 -3.55 5.31 -11.25
CA ARG A 39 -4.33 4.48 -12.17
C ARG A 39 -3.96 3.02 -12.00
N ALA A 40 -4.96 2.16 -11.96
CA ALA A 40 -4.72 0.72 -11.95
C ALA A 40 -3.92 0.32 -13.21
N GLY A 41 -2.88 -0.49 -13.00
CA GLY A 41 -1.94 -0.86 -14.05
C GLY A 41 -0.73 0.07 -14.19
N THR A 42 -0.65 1.16 -13.40
CA THR A 42 0.58 1.95 -13.30
C THR A 42 1.73 1.02 -12.91
N ARG A 43 2.87 1.16 -13.60
CA ARG A 43 4.08 0.40 -13.32
C ARG A 43 5.09 1.31 -12.64
N LEU A 44 5.50 0.94 -11.45
CA LEU A 44 6.59 1.60 -10.74
C LEU A 44 7.88 0.80 -11.01
N LEU A 45 8.95 1.48 -11.42
CA LEU A 45 10.23 0.90 -11.84
C LEU A 45 10.08 -0.27 -12.84
N ASP A 46 9.10 -0.22 -13.72
CA ASP A 46 8.77 -1.32 -14.65
C ASP A 46 8.62 -2.70 -14.00
N ARG A 47 8.41 -2.75 -12.69
CA ARG A 47 8.36 -3.96 -11.88
C ARG A 47 7.06 -4.12 -11.13
N TYR A 48 6.63 -3.09 -10.41
CA TYR A 48 5.48 -3.18 -9.52
C TYR A 48 4.22 -2.67 -10.20
N LEU A 49 3.29 -3.57 -10.47
CA LEU A 49 1.96 -3.20 -10.97
C LEU A 49 1.11 -2.70 -9.80
N VAL A 50 0.59 -1.48 -9.92
CA VAL A 50 -0.31 -0.90 -8.93
C VAL A 50 -1.76 -1.29 -9.26
N GLY A 51 -2.51 -1.71 -8.27
CA GLY A 51 -3.91 -2.07 -8.38
C GLY A 51 -4.83 -1.09 -7.64
N ARG A 52 -5.95 -1.61 -7.10
CA ARG A 52 -6.92 -0.81 -6.35
C ARG A 52 -6.33 -0.28 -5.05
N GLU A 53 -6.89 0.80 -4.57
CA GLU A 53 -6.59 1.29 -3.23
C GLU A 53 -7.05 0.29 -2.15
N LEU A 54 -6.23 0.13 -1.11
CA LEU A 54 -6.54 -0.61 0.12
C LEU A 54 -7.02 0.32 1.22
N GLY A 55 -6.51 1.53 1.25
CA GLY A 55 -6.86 2.54 2.22
C GLY A 55 -6.09 3.85 1.99
N GLU A 56 -6.61 4.91 2.60
CA GLU A 56 -6.03 6.25 2.60
C GLU A 56 -5.92 6.75 4.04
N GLY A 57 -4.80 7.35 4.37
CA GLY A 57 -4.52 7.98 5.66
C GLY A 57 -4.02 9.41 5.49
N GLY A 58 -3.74 10.10 6.59
CA GLY A 58 -3.31 11.51 6.56
C GLY A 58 -2.02 11.78 5.77
N PHE A 59 -1.17 10.78 5.62
CA PHE A 59 0.15 10.92 4.99
C PHE A 59 0.33 10.10 3.71
N GLY A 60 -0.67 9.32 3.31
CA GLY A 60 -0.49 8.51 2.11
C GLY A 60 -1.64 7.60 1.75
N ILE A 61 -1.49 6.98 0.60
CA ILE A 61 -2.45 6.05 0.02
C ILE A 61 -1.76 4.69 -0.11
N THR A 62 -2.43 3.63 0.29
CA THR A 62 -1.94 2.26 0.14
C THR A 62 -2.74 1.54 -0.93
N TYR A 63 -2.04 0.85 -1.82
CA TYR A 63 -2.61 0.10 -2.93
C TYR A 63 -2.27 -1.38 -2.81
N VAL A 64 -3.13 -2.25 -3.30
CA VAL A 64 -2.72 -3.59 -3.67
C VAL A 64 -1.81 -3.51 -4.88
N GLY A 65 -0.77 -4.34 -4.93
CA GLY A 65 0.15 -4.39 -6.04
C GLY A 65 0.61 -5.82 -6.37
N TYR A 66 1.33 -5.95 -7.45
CA TYR A 66 1.91 -7.21 -7.88
C TYR A 66 3.35 -7.01 -8.36
N ASP A 67 4.29 -7.70 -7.71
CA ASP A 67 5.69 -7.75 -8.15
C ASP A 67 5.81 -8.71 -9.33
N THR A 68 6.03 -8.17 -10.53
CA THR A 68 6.12 -8.96 -11.77
C THR A 68 7.38 -9.80 -11.86
N ARG A 69 8.46 -9.42 -11.15
CA ARG A 69 9.74 -10.17 -11.13
C ARG A 69 9.66 -11.35 -10.16
N GLN A 70 9.19 -11.11 -8.94
CA GLN A 70 9.05 -12.14 -7.90
C GLN A 70 7.73 -12.91 -8.00
N LYS A 71 6.82 -12.51 -8.89
CA LYS A 71 5.49 -13.11 -9.11
C LYS A 71 4.68 -13.26 -7.81
N ARG A 72 4.67 -12.22 -6.99
CA ARG A 72 3.98 -12.22 -5.70
C ARG A 72 3.13 -10.97 -5.48
N PRO A 73 2.07 -11.09 -4.65
CA PRO A 73 1.35 -9.94 -4.12
C PRO A 73 2.25 -9.03 -3.30
N VAL A 74 2.02 -7.72 -3.40
CA VAL A 74 2.65 -6.69 -2.56
C VAL A 74 1.63 -5.63 -2.17
N ALA A 75 1.89 -4.88 -1.12
CA ALA A 75 1.23 -3.61 -0.85
C ALA A 75 2.20 -2.48 -1.22
N VAL A 76 1.66 -1.42 -1.82
CA VAL A 76 2.42 -0.23 -2.22
C VAL A 76 1.87 0.96 -1.47
N LYS A 77 2.62 1.51 -0.53
CA LYS A 77 2.28 2.73 0.21
C LYS A 77 2.93 3.92 -0.49
N GLU A 78 2.12 4.84 -0.97
CA GLU A 78 2.54 6.10 -1.60
C GLU A 78 2.53 7.21 -0.56
N TYR A 79 3.57 8.04 -0.52
CA TYR A 79 3.52 9.31 0.20
C TYR A 79 2.63 10.29 -0.55
N PHE A 80 1.47 10.60 0.00
CA PHE A 80 0.48 11.49 -0.60
C PHE A 80 -0.30 12.22 0.50
N PRO A 81 0.24 13.30 1.07
CA PRO A 81 -0.44 14.07 2.11
C PRO A 81 -1.60 14.88 1.50
N ALA A 82 -2.81 14.34 1.61
CA ALA A 82 -4.01 14.77 0.89
C ALA A 82 -4.39 16.26 1.09
N HIS A 83 -3.90 16.89 2.16
CA HIS A 83 -4.21 18.30 2.45
C HIS A 83 -3.33 19.30 1.70
N ILE A 84 -2.15 18.87 1.24
CA ILE A 84 -1.15 19.75 0.61
C ILE A 84 -0.66 19.21 -0.74
N ALA A 85 -1.13 18.06 -1.15
CA ALA A 85 -0.74 17.41 -2.40
C ALA A 85 -1.94 17.10 -3.29
N SER A 86 -1.74 17.20 -4.58
CA SER A 86 -2.66 16.77 -5.63
C SER A 86 -1.92 15.96 -6.68
N ARG A 87 -2.64 15.28 -7.57
CA ARG A 87 -2.04 14.57 -8.71
C ARG A 87 -2.21 15.38 -9.98
N ASP A 88 -1.15 15.45 -10.78
CA ASP A 88 -1.22 16.05 -12.10
C ASP A 88 -2.11 15.21 -13.02
N THR A 89 -3.23 15.78 -13.43
CA THR A 89 -4.16 15.15 -14.37
C THR A 89 -4.15 15.84 -15.73
N THR A 90 -3.38 16.91 -15.90
CA THR A 90 -3.42 17.78 -17.09
C THR A 90 -2.87 17.09 -18.33
N SER A 91 -1.81 16.30 -18.22
CA SER A 91 -1.18 15.62 -19.35
C SER A 91 -1.82 14.28 -19.74
N GLY A 92 -2.83 13.82 -19.00
CA GLY A 92 -3.50 12.54 -19.23
C GLY A 92 -2.62 11.28 -19.03
N ARG A 93 -1.30 11.44 -18.95
CA ARG A 93 -0.30 10.37 -18.75
C ARG A 93 0.50 10.52 -17.47
N SER A 94 0.70 11.74 -16.98
CA SER A 94 1.42 11.99 -15.73
C SER A 94 0.71 11.35 -14.54
N GLN A 95 1.49 10.83 -13.62
CA GLN A 95 1.06 10.39 -12.30
C GLN A 95 1.78 11.20 -11.21
N ASP A 96 2.43 12.30 -11.61
CA ASP A 96 3.21 13.16 -10.72
C ASP A 96 2.35 13.72 -9.59
N VAL A 97 2.91 13.72 -8.41
CA VAL A 97 2.36 14.42 -7.27
C VAL A 97 2.80 15.88 -7.35
N ILE A 98 1.82 16.77 -7.30
CA ILE A 98 2.02 18.21 -7.28
C ILE A 98 1.74 18.70 -5.86
N CYS A 99 2.64 19.50 -5.34
CA CYS A 99 2.50 20.19 -4.08
C CYS A 99 2.35 21.68 -4.33
N PHE A 100 1.60 22.37 -3.51
CA PHE A 100 1.51 23.83 -3.56
C PHE A 100 2.83 24.46 -3.10
N ASP A 101 3.18 25.59 -3.70
CA ASP A 101 4.41 26.34 -3.37
C ASP A 101 4.34 26.98 -1.97
N GLY A 102 5.51 27.44 -1.48
CA GLY A 102 5.62 28.15 -0.22
C GLY A 102 5.71 27.26 1.02
N LYS A 103 4.86 27.49 2.01
CA LYS A 103 4.88 26.71 3.27
C LYS A 103 4.55 25.23 3.04
N ASP A 104 3.59 24.97 2.18
CA ASP A 104 3.13 23.61 1.89
C ASP A 104 4.22 22.77 1.20
N GLY A 105 5.03 23.39 0.32
CA GLY A 105 6.19 22.76 -0.30
C GLY A 105 7.23 22.31 0.74
N LYS A 106 7.51 23.14 1.74
CA LYS A 106 8.44 22.78 2.84
C LYS A 106 7.89 21.66 3.69
N PHE A 107 6.59 21.67 4.00
CA PHE A 107 5.92 20.59 4.73
C PHE A 107 5.95 19.28 3.94
N PHE A 108 5.68 19.34 2.64
CA PHE A 108 5.75 18.17 1.76
C PHE A 108 7.14 17.56 1.78
N GLN A 109 8.19 18.33 1.58
CA GLN A 109 9.57 17.85 1.57
C GLN A 109 9.97 17.25 2.94
N SER A 110 9.64 17.95 4.03
CA SER A 110 9.92 17.44 5.38
C SER A 110 9.19 16.12 5.65
N GLY A 111 7.93 15.99 5.22
CA GLY A 111 7.15 14.77 5.35
C GLY A 111 7.68 13.65 4.46
N LEU A 112 8.12 13.97 3.24
CA LEU A 112 8.75 13.02 2.33
C LEU A 112 10.02 12.41 2.95
N GLU A 113 10.88 13.24 3.55
CA GLU A 113 12.09 12.74 4.24
C GLU A 113 11.75 11.86 5.46
N ARG A 114 10.69 12.18 6.20
CA ARG A 114 10.21 11.31 7.30
C ARG A 114 9.70 9.98 6.77
N PHE A 115 8.92 10.00 5.68
CA PHE A 115 8.41 8.79 5.03
C PHE A 115 9.56 7.88 4.56
N LYS A 116 10.62 8.48 4.00
CA LYS A 116 11.85 7.77 3.62
C LYS A 116 12.51 7.11 4.82
N LYS A 117 12.61 7.83 5.94
CA LYS A 117 13.19 7.31 7.18
C LYS A 117 12.35 6.18 7.77
N GLU A 118 11.01 6.30 7.72
CA GLU A 118 10.07 5.25 8.16
C GLU A 118 10.35 3.93 7.42
N GLY A 119 10.43 3.96 6.09
CA GLY A 119 10.73 2.78 5.28
C GLY A 119 12.02 2.07 5.70
N LYS A 120 13.11 2.84 5.90
CA LYS A 120 14.40 2.30 6.36
C LYS A 120 14.33 1.73 7.78
N THR A 121 13.49 2.29 8.64
CA THR A 121 13.30 1.79 10.00
C THR A 121 12.53 0.48 10.00
N LEU A 122 11.48 0.38 9.20
CA LEU A 122 10.69 -0.85 9.04
C LEU A 122 11.53 -2.00 8.47
N GLU A 123 12.44 -1.72 7.54
CA GLU A 123 13.37 -2.73 7.00
C GLU A 123 14.22 -3.37 8.12
N LYS A 124 14.69 -2.57 9.08
CA LYS A 124 15.46 -3.07 10.25
C LYS A 124 14.60 -3.90 11.21
N ALA A 125 13.28 -3.66 11.24
CA ALA A 125 12.33 -4.38 12.10
C ALA A 125 11.87 -5.72 11.51
N SER A 126 12.30 -6.09 10.32
CA SER A 126 11.86 -7.27 9.55
C SER A 126 12.04 -8.63 10.24
N SER A 127 12.74 -8.67 11.38
CA SER A 127 12.92 -9.88 12.20
C SER A 127 11.76 -10.15 13.17
N CYS A 128 10.75 -9.32 13.21
CA CYS A 128 9.57 -9.46 14.08
C CYS A 128 8.37 -9.88 13.22
N ASP A 129 7.72 -10.99 13.57
CA ASP A 129 6.63 -11.58 12.77
C ASP A 129 5.39 -10.70 12.71
N SER A 130 5.18 -9.85 13.73
CA SER A 130 4.06 -8.89 13.77
C SER A 130 4.34 -7.59 13.03
N VAL A 131 5.55 -7.42 12.47
CA VAL A 131 5.95 -6.24 11.70
C VAL A 131 5.96 -6.57 10.22
N ILE A 132 5.29 -5.73 9.44
CA ILE A 132 5.20 -5.90 8.01
C ILE A 132 6.58 -5.86 7.34
N GLN A 133 6.87 -6.81 6.46
CA GLN A 133 8.13 -6.83 5.71
C GLN A 133 8.17 -5.75 4.64
N VAL A 134 9.19 -4.92 4.65
CA VAL A 134 9.50 -4.00 3.55
C VAL A 134 10.37 -4.72 2.53
N TYR A 135 9.99 -4.63 1.26
CA TYR A 135 10.67 -5.29 0.16
C TYR A 135 11.48 -4.34 -0.72
N ASP A 136 11.01 -3.10 -0.82
CA ASP A 136 11.67 -2.11 -1.67
C ASP A 136 11.23 -0.70 -1.27
N TYR A 137 12.06 0.26 -1.63
CA TYR A 137 11.81 1.66 -1.49
C TYR A 137 12.15 2.35 -2.81
N LEU A 138 11.28 3.20 -3.33
CA LEU A 138 11.48 3.84 -4.63
C LEU A 138 10.96 5.28 -4.65
N GLU A 139 11.58 6.09 -5.49
CA GLU A 139 11.18 7.46 -5.76
C GLU A 139 10.79 7.59 -7.23
N GLU A 140 9.54 7.95 -7.48
CA GLU A 140 8.97 8.15 -8.81
C GLU A 140 7.78 9.10 -8.70
N ASN A 141 7.29 9.67 -9.80
CA ASN A 141 6.14 10.56 -9.82
C ASN A 141 6.24 11.74 -8.83
N LYS A 142 7.44 12.26 -8.59
CA LYS A 142 7.75 13.34 -7.63
C LYS A 142 7.34 13.04 -6.19
N THR A 143 7.25 11.77 -5.83
CA THR A 143 6.97 11.28 -4.50
C THR A 143 7.78 10.03 -4.19
N ALA A 144 7.47 9.34 -3.09
CA ALA A 144 8.11 8.11 -2.69
C ALA A 144 7.09 7.01 -2.40
N TYR A 145 7.54 5.79 -2.57
CA TYR A 145 6.76 4.59 -2.34
C TYR A 145 7.54 3.61 -1.47
N ILE A 146 6.81 2.93 -0.58
CA ILE A 146 7.30 1.76 0.15
C ILE A 146 6.56 0.56 -0.39
N VAL A 147 7.30 -0.42 -0.92
CA VAL A 147 6.76 -1.71 -1.33
C VAL A 147 6.96 -2.70 -0.20
N MET A 148 5.89 -3.29 0.25
CA MET A 148 5.87 -4.12 1.44
C MET A 148 4.99 -5.35 1.26
N GLU A 149 5.04 -6.23 2.22
CA GLU A 149 4.19 -7.41 2.29
C GLU A 149 2.71 -7.05 2.17
N TYR A 150 2.01 -7.78 1.32
CA TYR A 150 0.55 -7.74 1.26
C TYR A 150 -0.02 -8.77 2.24
N VAL A 151 -0.62 -8.29 3.31
CA VAL A 151 -1.29 -9.15 4.30
C VAL A 151 -2.76 -9.27 3.91
N PRO A 152 -3.20 -10.44 3.43
CA PRO A 152 -4.61 -10.68 3.15
C PRO A 152 -5.40 -10.79 4.46
N GLY A 153 -6.61 -10.26 4.48
CA GLY A 153 -7.46 -10.37 5.66
C GLY A 153 -8.34 -9.13 5.89
N ILE A 154 -8.76 -8.99 7.12
CA ILE A 154 -9.55 -7.85 7.60
C ILE A 154 -8.88 -7.23 8.82
N THR A 155 -9.10 -5.93 9.02
CA THR A 155 -8.60 -5.24 10.21
C THR A 155 -9.35 -5.67 11.46
N VAL A 156 -8.75 -5.44 12.63
CA VAL A 156 -9.43 -5.65 13.93
C VAL A 156 -10.76 -4.88 13.99
N GLN A 157 -10.78 -3.64 13.49
CA GLN A 157 -12.00 -2.85 13.40
C GLN A 157 -13.07 -3.56 12.56
N GLN A 158 -12.73 -3.99 11.34
CA GLN A 158 -13.66 -4.71 10.45
C GLN A 158 -14.14 -6.03 11.06
N ARG A 159 -13.29 -6.72 11.86
CA ARG A 159 -13.69 -7.92 12.59
C ARG A 159 -14.74 -7.58 13.64
N VAL A 160 -14.55 -6.50 14.43
CA VAL A 160 -15.51 -6.04 15.43
C VAL A 160 -16.84 -5.63 14.79
N GLU A 161 -16.79 -4.89 13.68
CA GLU A 161 -17.99 -4.45 12.95
C GLU A 161 -18.81 -5.64 12.41
N ARG A 162 -18.15 -6.73 11.98
CA ARG A 162 -18.82 -7.88 11.36
C ARG A 162 -19.29 -8.94 12.35
N GLN A 163 -18.56 -9.13 13.43
CA GLN A 163 -18.73 -10.28 14.34
C GLN A 163 -18.86 -9.88 15.81
N GLY A 164 -18.91 -8.58 16.11
CA GLY A 164 -19.00 -8.06 17.47
C GLY A 164 -17.65 -8.00 18.19
N VAL A 165 -17.70 -7.65 19.46
CA VAL A 165 -16.52 -7.49 20.32
C VAL A 165 -15.81 -8.83 20.54
N PHE A 166 -14.50 -8.76 20.75
CA PHE A 166 -13.69 -9.93 21.10
C PHE A 166 -13.96 -10.38 22.54
N THR A 167 -13.93 -11.68 22.78
CA THR A 167 -13.80 -12.17 24.16
C THR A 167 -12.39 -11.85 24.71
N PRO A 168 -12.18 -11.86 26.03
CA PRO A 168 -10.85 -11.66 26.60
C PRO A 168 -9.82 -12.65 26.05
N GLU A 169 -10.18 -13.91 25.85
CA GLU A 169 -9.34 -14.98 25.33
C GLU A 169 -8.96 -14.72 23.88
N GLU A 170 -9.92 -14.36 23.02
CA GLU A 170 -9.67 -13.99 21.63
C GLU A 170 -8.74 -12.77 21.54
N MET A 171 -8.95 -11.76 22.39
CA MET A 171 -8.12 -10.56 22.41
C MET A 171 -6.67 -10.88 22.81
N LEU A 172 -6.46 -11.77 23.79
CA LEU A 172 -5.13 -12.20 24.20
C LEU A 172 -4.37 -12.90 23.06
N LEU A 173 -5.05 -13.67 22.20
CA LEU A 173 -4.44 -14.28 21.03
C LEU A 173 -3.91 -13.24 20.03
N VAL A 174 -4.55 -12.09 19.93
CA VAL A 174 -4.11 -11.00 19.05
C VAL A 174 -3.02 -10.16 19.71
N VAL A 175 -3.21 -9.78 20.98
CA VAL A 175 -2.35 -8.79 21.64
C VAL A 175 -1.02 -9.38 22.09
N LYS A 176 -1.01 -10.63 22.59
CA LYS A 176 0.22 -11.25 23.13
C LYS A 176 1.37 -11.34 22.14
N PRO A 177 1.18 -11.78 20.87
CA PRO A 177 2.24 -11.75 19.87
C PRO A 177 2.76 -10.33 19.60
N LEU A 178 1.85 -9.35 19.49
CA LEU A 178 2.22 -7.94 19.29
C LEU A 178 3.08 -7.39 20.43
N MET A 179 2.71 -7.67 21.68
CA MET A 179 3.50 -7.24 22.85
C MET A 179 4.88 -7.87 22.88
N ASN A 180 4.99 -9.16 22.54
CA ASN A 180 6.28 -9.85 22.47
C ASN A 180 7.20 -9.23 21.42
N ASP A 181 6.67 -8.87 20.25
CA ASP A 181 7.47 -8.24 19.19
C ASP A 181 7.80 -6.78 19.51
N LEU A 182 6.89 -6.04 20.15
CA LEU A 182 7.19 -4.71 20.68
C LEU A 182 8.34 -4.75 21.70
N GLN A 183 8.35 -5.73 22.60
CA GLN A 183 9.46 -5.89 23.53
C GLN A 183 10.80 -6.08 22.80
N LYS A 184 10.85 -6.95 21.77
CA LYS A 184 12.05 -7.14 20.95
C LYS A 184 12.52 -5.86 20.25
N LEU A 185 11.57 -5.01 19.80
CA LEU A 185 11.89 -3.72 19.17
C LEU A 185 12.46 -2.73 20.18
N HIS A 186 11.89 -2.67 21.41
CA HIS A 186 12.41 -1.86 22.50
C HIS A 186 13.84 -2.28 22.90
N GLU A 187 14.09 -3.59 23.03
CA GLU A 187 15.42 -4.13 23.34
C GLU A 187 16.46 -3.77 22.27
N LYS A 188 16.03 -3.56 21.02
CA LYS A 188 16.87 -3.09 19.91
C LYS A 188 16.99 -1.56 19.83
N GLY A 189 16.38 -0.82 20.75
CA GLY A 189 16.37 0.64 20.74
C GLY A 189 15.66 1.25 19.52
N MET A 190 14.67 0.57 18.97
CA MET A 190 13.94 1.01 17.78
C MET A 190 12.67 1.83 18.10
N LEU A 191 12.29 1.87 19.36
CA LEU A 191 11.16 2.63 19.92
C LEU A 191 11.60 3.34 21.18
#